data_38e58126b109d4a9bd898b06d4f8f277
#
_entry.id   38e58126b109d4a9bd898b06d4f8f277
#
_cell.length_a   1.000
_cell.length_b   1.000
_cell.length_c   1.000
_cell.angle_alpha   90.00
_cell.angle_beta   90.00
_cell.angle_gamma   90.00
#
_symmetry.space_group_name_H-M   'P 1'
#
loop_
_entity.id
_entity.type
_entity.pdbx_description
1 polymer ?
#
loop_
_entity_poly.entity_id
_entity_poly.type
_entity_poly.pdbx_seq_one_letter_code
_entity_poly.pdbx_strand_id
1 'polypeptide(L)'
;MKINQALEEWVNRQDKQRVKGRYYASEISKIKRGYLTPKNFYEKTPITGIGIANVLQGIAGEDLITRIFTDKGIEFTPQAPKEIQIEEGIVISMKADFLFRDKLFEAKAPVKPLEEIPERYRDQCEVYFRAFNVPVYLLEIGFNPFTLTPWPYEPDEERWLDTIKAVKELHNKLKWQNYPYWNKLNK
;
A
#
# COMPACT_ATOMS: atom_id res chain seq x y z
N MET A 1 -7.87 30.34 6.67
CA MET A 1 -7.29 29.12 6.02
C MET A 1 -8.35 28.54 5.09
N LYS A 2 -8.02 28.33 3.80
CA LYS A 2 -8.99 27.71 2.88
C LYS A 2 -9.08 26.22 3.19
N ILE A 3 -10.30 25.65 3.20
CA ILE A 3 -10.57 24.24 3.55
C ILE A 3 -9.68 23.29 2.72
N ASN A 4 -9.50 23.57 1.42
CA ASN A 4 -8.66 22.76 0.55
C ASN A 4 -7.20 22.70 1.03
N GLN A 5 -6.64 23.83 1.48
CA GLN A 5 -5.28 23.88 2.01
C GLN A 5 -5.15 23.04 3.30
N ALA A 6 -6.15 23.10 4.17
CA ALA A 6 -6.18 22.28 5.39
C ALA A 6 -6.23 20.77 5.09
N LEU A 7 -7.02 20.37 4.07
CA LEU A 7 -7.09 18.98 3.61
C LEU A 7 -5.75 18.52 2.99
N GLU A 8 -5.11 19.35 2.16
CA GLU A 8 -3.80 19.07 1.59
C GLU A 8 -2.74 18.86 2.68
N GLU A 9 -2.70 19.75 3.65
CA GLU A 9 -1.79 19.64 4.78
C GLU A 9 -2.06 18.37 5.61
N TRP A 10 -3.33 18.05 5.87
CA TRP A 10 -3.70 16.86 6.64
C TRP A 10 -3.30 15.57 5.94
N VAL A 11 -3.64 15.42 4.64
CA VAL A 11 -3.29 14.23 3.84
C VAL A 11 -1.77 14.05 3.77
N ASN A 12 -1.02 15.13 3.54
CA ASN A 12 0.44 15.04 3.40
C ASN A 12 1.18 14.87 4.73
N ARG A 13 0.58 15.20 5.89
CA ARG A 13 1.15 14.92 7.22
C ARG A 13 1.10 13.44 7.60
N GLN A 14 0.18 12.66 7.02
CA GLN A 14 0.07 11.22 7.29
C GLN A 14 1.26 10.41 6.74
N ASP A 15 2.09 11.05 5.95
CA ASP A 15 3.18 10.43 5.24
C ASP A 15 4.36 10.14 6.14
N LYS A 16 4.71 8.84 6.30
CA LYS A 16 5.87 8.41 7.06
C LYS A 16 7.16 8.64 6.27
N GLN A 17 8.22 9.09 6.95
CA GLN A 17 9.54 9.16 6.34
C GLN A 17 10.00 7.76 5.92
N ARG A 18 10.47 7.64 4.67
CA ARG A 18 11.03 6.37 4.18
C ARG A 18 12.39 6.11 4.80
N VAL A 19 12.56 4.86 5.23
CA VAL A 19 13.82 4.37 5.80
C VAL A 19 14.41 3.35 4.83
N LYS A 20 15.73 3.48 4.55
CA LYS A 20 16.45 2.51 3.73
C LYS A 20 16.32 1.11 4.33
N GLY A 21 16.09 0.12 3.48
CA GLY A 21 15.88 -1.26 3.88
C GLY A 21 14.43 -1.58 4.23
N ARG A 22 13.56 -0.57 4.36
CA ARG A 22 12.12 -0.75 4.58
C ARG A 22 11.33 -0.27 3.37
N TYR A 23 10.61 -1.18 2.75
CA TYR A 23 9.76 -0.94 1.59
C TYR A 23 8.32 -1.24 1.94
N TYR A 24 7.36 -0.67 1.23
CA TYR A 24 5.94 -0.87 1.54
C TYR A 24 5.25 -1.64 0.42
N ALA A 25 4.37 -2.58 0.77
CA ALA A 25 3.63 -3.40 -0.19
C ALA A 25 2.90 -2.56 -1.25
N SER A 26 2.31 -1.42 -0.85
CA SER A 26 1.63 -0.48 -1.75
C SER A 26 2.56 0.25 -2.74
N GLU A 27 3.87 0.16 -2.55
CA GLU A 27 4.88 0.80 -3.41
C GLU A 27 5.55 -0.18 -4.39
N ILE A 28 5.34 -1.49 -4.24
CA ILE A 28 6.00 -2.51 -5.06
C ILE A 28 5.79 -2.27 -6.54
N SER A 29 4.57 -1.99 -6.97
CA SER A 29 4.29 -1.68 -8.36
C SER A 29 5.04 -0.44 -8.86
N LYS A 30 5.27 0.56 -8.02
CA LYS A 30 6.06 1.75 -8.37
C LYS A 30 7.54 1.41 -8.50
N ILE A 31 8.06 0.50 -7.66
CA ILE A 31 9.44 0.02 -7.73
C ILE A 31 9.63 -0.75 -9.03
N LYS A 32 8.79 -1.75 -9.31
CA LYS A 32 8.87 -2.60 -10.52
C LYS A 32 8.80 -1.78 -11.82
N ARG A 33 7.97 -0.74 -11.85
CA ARG A 33 7.82 0.15 -13.02
C ARG A 33 8.86 1.27 -13.11
N GLY A 34 9.79 1.35 -12.17
CA GLY A 34 10.81 2.40 -12.15
C GLY A 34 10.29 3.78 -11.78
N TYR A 35 9.10 3.91 -11.21
CA TYR A 35 8.56 5.18 -10.71
C TYR A 35 9.14 5.54 -9.34
N LEU A 36 9.48 4.55 -8.52
CA LEU A 36 10.23 4.74 -7.29
C LEU A 36 11.70 4.43 -7.56
N THR A 37 12.50 5.47 -7.61
CA THR A 37 13.93 5.43 -7.95
C THR A 37 14.76 5.93 -6.78
N PRO A 38 16.08 5.69 -6.76
CA PRO A 38 16.94 6.25 -5.72
C PRO A 38 16.84 7.77 -5.58
N LYS A 39 16.61 8.49 -6.69
CA LYS A 39 16.49 9.94 -6.69
C LYS A 39 15.29 10.44 -5.90
N ASN A 40 14.14 9.77 -6.03
CA ASN A 40 12.87 10.17 -5.39
C ASN A 40 12.47 9.28 -4.21
N PHE A 41 13.34 8.37 -3.80
CA PHE A 41 13.04 7.47 -2.68
C PHE A 41 12.80 8.23 -1.38
N TYR A 42 13.61 9.24 -1.10
CA TYR A 42 13.50 10.07 0.10
C TYR A 42 12.64 11.32 -0.11
N GLU A 43 12.40 11.70 -1.36
CA GLU A 43 11.61 12.87 -1.73
C GLU A 43 10.20 12.43 -2.09
N LYS A 44 9.22 12.85 -1.29
CA LYS A 44 7.82 12.58 -1.60
C LYS A 44 7.22 13.79 -2.33
N THR A 45 6.61 13.52 -3.46
CA THR A 45 5.79 14.52 -4.13
C THR A 45 4.49 14.71 -3.33
N PRO A 46 4.15 15.93 -2.90
CA PRO A 46 2.90 16.17 -2.21
C PRO A 46 1.69 15.74 -3.04
N ILE A 47 0.71 15.14 -2.37
CA ILE A 47 -0.57 14.77 -2.98
C ILE A 47 -1.42 16.04 -3.07
N THR A 48 -1.93 16.36 -4.26
CA THR A 48 -2.74 17.56 -4.53
C THR A 48 -3.98 17.23 -5.36
N GLY A 49 -4.95 18.11 -5.37
CA GLY A 49 -6.10 18.06 -6.25
C GLY A 49 -6.88 16.73 -6.17
N ILE A 50 -7.08 16.07 -7.30
CA ILE A 50 -7.84 14.81 -7.41
C ILE A 50 -7.21 13.68 -6.59
N GLY A 51 -5.90 13.71 -6.37
CA GLY A 51 -5.22 12.73 -5.54
C GLY A 51 -5.71 12.76 -4.09
N ILE A 52 -6.00 13.94 -3.55
CA ILE A 52 -6.57 14.11 -2.21
C ILE A 52 -7.97 13.50 -2.14
N ALA A 53 -8.81 13.78 -3.15
CA ALA A 53 -10.16 13.21 -3.21
C ALA A 53 -10.13 11.68 -3.21
N ASN A 54 -9.22 11.07 -3.97
CA ASN A 54 -9.05 9.63 -4.02
C ASN A 54 -8.59 9.04 -2.67
N VAL A 55 -7.68 9.71 -1.95
CA VAL A 55 -7.24 9.29 -0.61
C VAL A 55 -8.39 9.36 0.38
N LEU A 56 -9.14 10.47 0.39
CA LEU A 56 -10.29 10.65 1.28
C LEU A 56 -11.40 9.64 1.00
N GLN A 57 -11.66 9.33 -0.28
CA GLN A 57 -12.61 8.32 -0.69
C GLN A 57 -12.21 6.93 -0.19
N GLY A 58 -10.92 6.57 -0.29
CA GLY A 58 -10.39 5.33 0.26
C GLY A 58 -10.61 5.23 1.77
N ILE A 59 -10.20 6.26 2.52
CA ILE A 59 -10.37 6.32 3.99
C ILE A 59 -11.85 6.19 4.37
N ALA A 60 -12.75 6.94 3.73
CA ALA A 60 -14.18 6.90 4.02
C ALA A 60 -14.78 5.51 3.74
N GLY A 61 -14.32 4.84 2.67
CA GLY A 61 -14.75 3.48 2.35
C GLY A 61 -14.31 2.45 3.39
N GLU A 62 -13.05 2.49 3.80
CA GLU A 62 -12.52 1.61 4.84
C GLU A 62 -13.23 1.83 6.18
N ASP A 63 -13.45 3.08 6.60
CA ASP A 63 -14.17 3.43 7.82
C ASP A 63 -15.62 2.91 7.78
N LEU A 64 -16.31 3.06 6.65
CA LEU A 64 -17.68 2.58 6.49
C LEU A 64 -17.75 1.05 6.63
N ILE A 65 -16.86 0.31 5.95
CA ILE A 65 -16.80 -1.15 6.03
C ILE A 65 -16.47 -1.59 7.46
N THR A 66 -15.51 -0.94 8.10
CA THR A 66 -15.15 -1.21 9.50
C THR A 66 -16.38 -1.11 10.42
N ARG A 67 -17.17 -0.05 10.27
CA ARG A 67 -18.42 0.12 11.06
C ARG A 67 -19.43 -0.97 10.75
N ILE A 68 -19.67 -1.27 9.46
CA ILE A 68 -20.61 -2.33 9.06
C ILE A 68 -20.21 -3.69 9.67
N PHE A 69 -18.93 -4.06 9.58
CA PHE A 69 -18.46 -5.33 10.14
C PHE A 69 -18.59 -5.36 11.66
N THR A 70 -18.23 -4.27 12.34
CA THR A 70 -18.37 -4.13 13.79
C THR A 70 -19.82 -4.23 14.24
N ASP A 71 -20.75 -3.50 13.59
CA ASP A 71 -22.18 -3.51 13.91
C ASP A 71 -22.85 -4.88 13.68
N LYS A 72 -22.31 -5.66 12.73
CA LYS A 72 -22.76 -7.03 12.44
C LYS A 72 -22.08 -8.10 13.31
N GLY A 73 -21.18 -7.73 14.20
CA GLY A 73 -20.43 -8.67 15.05
C GLY A 73 -19.49 -9.58 14.25
N ILE A 74 -19.03 -9.14 13.08
CA ILE A 74 -18.10 -9.88 12.25
C ILE A 74 -16.70 -9.69 12.82
N GLU A 75 -16.02 -10.79 13.20
CA GLU A 75 -14.67 -10.74 13.74
C GLU A 75 -13.62 -10.52 12.64
N PHE A 76 -12.81 -9.49 12.78
CA PHE A 76 -11.67 -9.17 11.91
C PHE A 76 -10.66 -8.30 12.66
N THR A 77 -9.44 -8.22 12.13
CA THR A 77 -8.41 -7.27 12.59
C THR A 77 -8.26 -6.17 11.55
N PRO A 78 -8.65 -4.92 11.87
CA PRO A 78 -8.44 -3.79 10.96
C PRO A 78 -6.97 -3.39 10.93
N GLN A 79 -6.48 -2.94 9.76
CA GLN A 79 -5.13 -2.41 9.58
C GLN A 79 -4.04 -3.33 10.17
N ALA A 80 -4.19 -4.65 9.95
CA ALA A 80 -3.32 -5.68 10.50
C ALA A 80 -1.87 -5.52 10.00
N PRO A 81 -0.90 -5.15 10.88
CA PRO A 81 0.47 -4.95 10.45
C PRO A 81 1.18 -6.28 10.25
N LYS A 82 2.03 -6.35 9.24
CA LYS A 82 2.93 -7.48 8.98
C LYS A 82 4.20 -7.00 8.32
N GLU A 83 5.27 -7.75 8.51
CA GLU A 83 6.54 -7.57 7.81
C GLU A 83 7.02 -8.91 7.27
N ILE A 84 7.62 -8.87 6.08
CA ILE A 84 8.31 -10.01 5.49
C ILE A 84 9.76 -9.61 5.23
N GLN A 85 10.69 -10.39 5.77
CA GLN A 85 12.10 -10.21 5.53
C GLN A 85 12.49 -10.89 4.23
N ILE A 86 13.05 -10.13 3.29
CA ILE A 86 13.53 -10.63 1.99
C ILE A 86 14.96 -11.14 2.10
N GLU A 87 15.80 -10.37 2.77
CA GLU A 87 17.17 -10.72 3.16
C GLU A 87 17.61 -9.81 4.32
N GLU A 88 18.82 -10.00 4.85
CA GLU A 88 19.36 -9.14 5.90
C GLU A 88 19.35 -7.67 5.48
N GLY A 89 18.68 -6.85 6.28
CA GLY A 89 18.53 -5.41 6.05
C GLY A 89 17.50 -5.02 4.98
N ILE A 90 16.71 -5.96 4.45
CA ILE A 90 15.61 -5.68 3.49
C ILE A 90 14.30 -6.27 4.00
N VAL A 91 13.36 -5.40 4.30
CA VAL A 91 12.03 -5.75 4.81
C VAL A 91 10.94 -5.11 3.95
N ILE A 92 9.89 -5.84 3.64
CA ILE A 92 8.65 -5.28 3.10
C ILE A 92 7.63 -5.21 4.23
N SER A 93 7.23 -3.98 4.57
CA SER A 93 6.21 -3.71 5.59
C SER A 93 4.85 -3.51 4.93
N MET A 94 3.80 -3.94 5.61
CA MET A 94 2.43 -3.81 5.12
C MET A 94 1.44 -3.66 6.27
N LYS A 95 0.24 -3.24 5.90
CA LYS A 95 -0.94 -3.27 6.76
C LYS A 95 -2.10 -3.74 5.90
N ALA A 96 -2.69 -4.88 6.25
CA ALA A 96 -3.88 -5.37 5.58
C ALA A 96 -5.10 -4.62 6.09
N ASP A 97 -5.97 -4.15 5.21
CA ASP A 97 -7.13 -3.36 5.62
C ASP A 97 -8.08 -4.18 6.49
N PHE A 98 -8.36 -5.44 6.10
CA PHE A 98 -9.22 -6.33 6.87
C PHE A 98 -8.65 -7.75 6.88
N LEU A 99 -8.11 -8.18 8.02
CA LEU A 99 -7.64 -9.55 8.22
C LEU A 99 -8.67 -10.37 9.00
N PHE A 100 -9.17 -11.43 8.38
CA PHE A 100 -10.02 -12.44 8.98
C PHE A 100 -9.17 -13.66 9.35
N ARG A 101 -9.77 -14.63 10.06
CA ARG A 101 -9.09 -15.85 10.44
C ARG A 101 -8.56 -16.66 9.24
N ASP A 102 -9.31 -16.67 8.15
CA ASP A 102 -9.12 -17.55 6.99
C ASP A 102 -8.86 -16.81 5.67
N LYS A 103 -8.87 -15.47 5.67
CA LYS A 103 -8.70 -14.63 4.47
C LYS A 103 -8.35 -13.20 4.80
N LEU A 104 -7.94 -12.48 3.78
CA LEU A 104 -7.57 -11.06 3.86
C LEU A 104 -8.25 -10.28 2.74
N PHE A 105 -8.73 -9.08 3.07
CA PHE A 105 -9.19 -8.12 2.07
C PHE A 105 -8.33 -6.86 2.09
N GLU A 106 -7.95 -6.43 0.89
CA GLU A 106 -7.35 -5.13 0.61
C GLU A 106 -8.38 -4.26 -0.08
N ALA A 107 -8.80 -3.17 0.55
CA ALA A 107 -9.86 -2.31 0.06
C ALA A 107 -9.35 -1.30 -0.98
N LYS A 108 -10.10 -1.13 -2.04
CA LYS A 108 -9.84 -0.09 -3.05
C LYS A 108 -11.16 0.55 -3.48
N ALA A 109 -11.14 1.88 -3.59
CA ALA A 109 -12.26 2.68 -4.06
C ALA A 109 -11.89 3.31 -5.43
N PRO A 110 -11.95 2.57 -6.52
CA PRO A 110 -11.61 3.10 -7.84
C PRO A 110 -12.69 4.08 -8.33
N VAL A 111 -12.30 5.04 -9.16
CA VAL A 111 -13.24 6.00 -9.77
C VAL A 111 -14.21 5.32 -10.74
N LYS A 112 -13.76 4.25 -11.38
CA LYS A 112 -14.57 3.42 -12.28
C LYS A 112 -14.55 1.98 -11.79
N PRO A 113 -15.65 1.23 -11.97
CA PRO A 113 -15.68 -0.20 -11.66
C PRO A 113 -14.51 -0.94 -12.33
N LEU A 114 -14.00 -1.95 -11.64
CA LEU A 114 -12.94 -2.79 -12.16
C LEU A 114 -13.54 -3.84 -13.09
N GLU A 115 -12.80 -4.20 -14.14
CA GLU A 115 -13.08 -5.34 -14.99
C GLU A 115 -12.23 -6.55 -14.60
N GLU A 116 -11.08 -6.27 -13.95
CA GLU A 116 -10.15 -7.24 -13.37
C GLU A 116 -9.30 -6.56 -12.28
N ILE A 117 -8.52 -7.33 -11.54
CA ILE A 117 -7.53 -6.77 -10.61
C ILE A 117 -6.42 -6.09 -11.42
N PRO A 118 -6.26 -4.76 -11.35
CA PRO A 118 -5.16 -4.06 -12.04
C PRO A 118 -3.79 -4.52 -11.58
N GLU A 119 -2.83 -4.57 -12.49
CA GLU A 119 -1.45 -5.02 -12.21
C GLU A 119 -0.83 -4.36 -10.95
N ARG A 120 -1.07 -3.06 -10.75
CA ARG A 120 -0.58 -2.34 -9.57
C ARG A 120 -1.10 -2.89 -8.24
N TYR A 121 -2.29 -3.50 -8.25
CA TYR A 121 -2.88 -4.09 -7.04
C TYR A 121 -2.51 -5.58 -6.93
N ARG A 122 -2.29 -6.27 -8.05
CA ARG A 122 -1.78 -7.65 -8.05
C ARG A 122 -0.44 -7.74 -7.34
N ASP A 123 0.49 -6.79 -7.57
CA ASP A 123 1.78 -6.75 -6.87
C ASP A 123 1.60 -6.60 -5.34
N GLN A 124 0.65 -5.80 -4.89
CA GLN A 124 0.35 -5.63 -3.47
C GLN A 124 -0.29 -6.89 -2.87
N CYS A 125 -1.25 -7.51 -3.58
CA CYS A 125 -1.91 -8.74 -3.17
C CYS A 125 -0.91 -9.89 -3.04
N GLU A 126 0.06 -10.00 -3.97
CA GLU A 126 1.12 -11.02 -3.90
C GLU A 126 1.92 -10.91 -2.60
N VAL A 127 2.35 -9.70 -2.25
CA VAL A 127 3.08 -9.45 -1.01
C VAL A 127 2.25 -9.85 0.21
N TYR A 128 0.96 -9.53 0.21
CA TYR A 128 0.06 -9.92 1.32
C TYR A 128 -0.10 -11.44 1.41
N PHE A 129 -0.28 -12.11 0.26
CA PHE A 129 -0.36 -13.58 0.25
C PHE A 129 0.89 -14.22 0.85
N ARG A 130 2.10 -13.77 0.44
CA ARG A 130 3.37 -14.28 0.96
C ARG A 130 3.56 -14.00 2.46
N ALA A 131 3.09 -12.85 2.91
CA ALA A 131 3.27 -12.47 4.30
C ALA A 131 2.28 -13.16 5.24
N PHE A 132 1.00 -13.22 4.89
CA PHE A 132 -0.06 -13.71 5.77
C PHE A 132 -0.38 -15.19 5.58
N ASN A 133 -0.04 -15.76 4.41
CA ASN A 133 -0.31 -17.16 4.04
C ASN A 133 -1.81 -17.52 4.16
N VAL A 134 -2.67 -16.62 3.71
CA VAL A 134 -4.12 -16.81 3.60
C VAL A 134 -4.60 -16.31 2.24
N PRO A 135 -5.76 -16.77 1.73
CA PRO A 135 -6.37 -16.22 0.54
C PRO A 135 -6.53 -14.70 0.63
N VAL A 136 -6.16 -14.00 -0.44
CA VAL A 136 -6.22 -12.55 -0.55
C VAL A 136 -7.30 -12.16 -1.55
N TYR A 137 -8.07 -11.15 -1.20
CA TYR A 137 -9.08 -10.55 -2.06
C TYR A 137 -8.84 -9.05 -2.17
N LEU A 138 -8.93 -8.52 -3.37
CA LEU A 138 -9.13 -7.09 -3.56
C LEU A 138 -10.62 -6.79 -3.36
N LEU A 139 -10.96 -5.95 -2.38
CA LEU A 139 -12.31 -5.52 -2.12
C LEU A 139 -12.57 -4.18 -2.80
N GLU A 140 -13.27 -4.23 -3.91
CA GLU A 140 -13.69 -3.02 -4.62
C GLU A 140 -14.87 -2.37 -3.90
N ILE A 141 -14.76 -1.07 -3.64
CA ILE A 141 -15.80 -0.23 -3.04
C ILE A 141 -16.34 0.71 -4.11
N GLY A 142 -17.57 0.46 -4.54
CA GLY A 142 -18.33 1.39 -5.37
C GLY A 142 -19.16 2.33 -4.51
N PHE A 143 -19.26 3.61 -4.89
CA PHE A 143 -20.06 4.60 -4.15
C PHE A 143 -21.34 5.04 -4.86
N ASN A 144 -21.51 4.71 -6.12
CA ASN A 144 -22.73 5.08 -6.86
C ASN A 144 -23.10 4.01 -7.90
N PRO A 145 -23.97 3.04 -7.57
CA PRO A 145 -24.49 2.73 -6.24
C PRO A 145 -23.42 2.19 -5.29
N PHE A 146 -23.72 2.17 -3.97
CA PHE A 146 -22.79 1.54 -3.02
C PHE A 146 -22.78 0.04 -3.25
N THR A 147 -21.58 -0.48 -3.55
CA THR A 147 -21.33 -1.90 -3.82
C THR A 147 -20.02 -2.34 -3.17
N LEU A 148 -19.96 -3.61 -2.79
CA LEU A 148 -18.74 -4.27 -2.33
C LEU A 148 -18.54 -5.51 -3.22
N THR A 149 -17.48 -5.50 -4.03
CA THR A 149 -17.17 -6.60 -4.95
C THR A 149 -15.83 -7.21 -4.57
N PRO A 150 -15.81 -8.45 -4.06
CA PRO A 150 -14.56 -9.16 -3.78
C PRO A 150 -14.00 -9.77 -5.06
N TRP A 151 -12.75 -9.43 -5.38
CA TRP A 151 -11.97 -10.00 -6.47
C TRP A 151 -10.93 -10.97 -5.88
N PRO A 152 -11.03 -12.28 -6.10
CA PRO A 152 -10.05 -13.22 -5.61
C PRO A 152 -8.71 -13.00 -6.31
N TYR A 153 -7.63 -13.01 -5.53
CA TYR A 153 -6.28 -12.95 -6.06
C TYR A 153 -5.70 -14.36 -6.15
N GLU A 154 -5.17 -14.71 -7.31
CA GLU A 154 -4.45 -15.95 -7.54
C GLU A 154 -2.94 -15.68 -7.38
N PRO A 155 -2.26 -16.38 -6.45
CA PRO A 155 -0.81 -16.22 -6.24
C PRO A 155 0.01 -16.58 -7.48
N ASP A 156 1.09 -15.84 -7.69
CA ASP A 156 1.95 -15.94 -8.85
C ASP A 156 3.42 -15.92 -8.41
N GLU A 157 4.10 -17.07 -8.53
CA GLU A 157 5.50 -17.22 -8.12
C GLU A 157 6.44 -16.32 -8.93
N GLU A 158 6.21 -16.16 -10.22
CA GLU A 158 7.02 -15.30 -11.07
C GLU A 158 6.92 -13.85 -10.63
N ARG A 159 5.71 -13.38 -10.32
CA ARG A 159 5.45 -12.06 -9.75
C ARG A 159 6.17 -11.84 -8.43
N TRP A 160 6.21 -12.85 -7.57
CA TRP A 160 6.94 -12.79 -6.31
C TRP A 160 8.44 -12.66 -6.51
N LEU A 161 9.03 -13.47 -7.39
CA LEU A 161 10.45 -13.42 -7.72
C LEU A 161 10.84 -12.06 -8.33
N ASP A 162 10.02 -11.54 -9.22
CA ASP A 162 10.19 -10.19 -9.79
C ASP A 162 10.11 -9.10 -8.71
N THR A 163 9.23 -9.25 -7.73
CA THR A 163 9.13 -8.33 -6.60
C THR A 163 10.42 -8.33 -5.77
N ILE A 164 10.93 -9.51 -5.41
CA ILE A 164 12.19 -9.65 -4.69
C ILE A 164 13.34 -8.99 -5.46
N LYS A 165 13.45 -9.31 -6.74
CA LYS A 165 14.48 -8.76 -7.63
C LYS A 165 14.43 -7.24 -7.68
N ALA A 166 13.27 -6.66 -7.94
CA ALA A 166 13.09 -5.21 -8.05
C ALA A 166 13.43 -4.47 -6.75
N VAL A 167 13.01 -5.02 -5.60
CA VAL A 167 13.32 -4.45 -4.28
C VAL A 167 14.81 -4.50 -3.99
N LYS A 168 15.48 -5.61 -4.27
CA LYS A 168 16.93 -5.76 -4.11
C LYS A 168 17.72 -4.81 -5.01
N GLU A 169 17.31 -4.67 -6.27
CA GLU A 169 17.93 -3.73 -7.21
C GLU A 169 17.82 -2.29 -6.72
N LEU A 170 16.65 -1.86 -6.27
CA LEU A 170 16.47 -0.52 -5.69
C LEU A 170 17.34 -0.36 -4.44
N HIS A 171 17.33 -1.34 -3.53
CA HIS A 171 18.14 -1.31 -2.31
C HIS A 171 19.63 -1.17 -2.61
N ASN A 172 20.14 -1.91 -3.58
CA ASN A 172 21.54 -1.83 -3.99
C ASN A 172 21.89 -0.47 -4.59
N LYS A 173 21.03 0.08 -5.45
CA LYS A 173 21.18 1.43 -5.99
C LYS A 173 21.21 2.49 -4.89
N LEU A 174 20.42 2.33 -3.82
CA LEU A 174 20.42 3.21 -2.64
C LEU A 174 21.69 3.08 -1.79
N LYS A 175 22.38 1.92 -1.81
CA LYS A 175 23.66 1.73 -1.09
C LYS A 175 24.79 2.59 -1.66
N TRP A 176 24.80 2.78 -2.99
CA TRP A 176 25.88 3.48 -3.69
C TRP A 176 25.70 4.99 -3.77
N GLN A 177 24.49 5.49 -3.48
CA GLN A 177 24.26 6.90 -3.43
C GLN A 177 24.52 7.40 -2.00
N ASN A 178 25.70 8.03 -1.77
CA ASN A 178 25.96 8.84 -0.58
C ASN A 178 25.02 10.05 -0.59
N TYR A 179 23.76 9.86 -0.20
CA TYR A 179 22.80 10.94 -0.12
C TYR A 179 23.20 11.87 1.03
N PRO A 180 23.31 13.18 0.79
CA PRO A 180 23.78 14.16 1.79
C PRO A 180 22.90 14.28 3.03
N TYR A 181 21.70 13.67 3.02
CA TYR A 181 20.79 13.67 4.19
C TYR A 181 21.21 12.77 5.35
N TRP A 182 22.05 11.74 5.14
CA TRP A 182 22.53 10.87 6.21
C TRP A 182 23.43 11.59 7.21
N ASN A 183 24.14 12.63 6.80
CA ASN A 183 25.03 13.41 7.66
C ASN A 183 24.29 14.43 8.56
N LYS A 184 22.99 14.64 8.38
CA LYS A 184 22.20 15.57 9.19
C LYS A 184 21.44 14.90 10.36
N LEU A 185 21.27 13.58 10.35
CA LEU A 185 20.52 12.84 11.37
C LEU A 185 21.43 12.23 12.45
N ASN A 186 22.73 12.26 12.25
CA ASN A 186 23.74 11.73 13.21
C ASN A 186 24.66 12.83 13.75
N LYS A 187 24.19 14.07 13.81
CA LYS A 187 24.85 15.17 14.55
C LYS A 187 23.98 15.66 15.67
#